data_1a13a10f5a853d560a05b56fd06f5054
#
_entry.id   1a13a10f5a853d560a05b56fd06f5054
#
_cell.length_a   1.000
_cell.length_b   1.000
_cell.length_c   1.000
_cell.angle_alpha   90.00
_cell.angle_beta   90.00
_cell.angle_gamma   90.00
#
_symmetry.space_group_name_H-M   'P 1'
#
loop_
_entity.id
_entity.type
_entity.pdbx_description
1 polymer ?
#
loop_
_entity_poly.entity_id
_entity_poly.type
_entity_poly.pdbx_seq_one_letter_code
_entity_poly.pdbx_strand_id
1 'polypeptide(L)'
;GDEAVLEQLRLDQNEKELIEHSIVQMELERGLDRNAAIADMRYTFIEALVKACVVKPHESKERLRSVSADKILTGKYTAIPIFIGVMLLIFWLTFEVIGQGLSDLLALGIDYVTAGVDGALTAYGINPVVHSLIIDGIFAGVGSVLSFLPIIVTLFFFLSILEDTGYMARVAFVMDKLLRRIGLSGRSIVPMLIGFGCTVPGVMASRTLPSERDRKMTILLTPFMSCSAKLPIYSLFAAAFFPQYAGLVMVLLYFTGIAVGVLAALLLKSTVFKGEAVPFVMELPNYRLPGLKNVAQLLWEKARDFLERAFTVIFLCLLYTSDAADDKA
;
A
#
# COMPACT_ATOMS: atom_id res chain seq x y z
N GLY A 1 -9.64 -28.52 -3.21
CA GLY A 1 -9.00 -29.78 -2.98
C GLY A 1 -7.53 -29.74 -3.32
N ASP A 2 -6.77 -30.47 -2.54
CA ASP A 2 -5.35 -30.68 -2.81
C ASP A 2 -5.27 -31.87 -3.80
N GLU A 3 -4.79 -31.62 -5.02
CA GLU A 3 -4.68 -32.62 -6.07
C GLU A 3 -3.79 -33.78 -5.66
N ALA A 4 -2.73 -33.53 -4.92
CA ALA A 4 -1.82 -34.55 -4.42
C ALA A 4 -2.51 -35.51 -3.43
N VAL A 5 -3.44 -35.01 -2.61
CA VAL A 5 -4.23 -35.83 -1.68
C VAL A 5 -5.29 -36.65 -2.43
N LEU A 6 -5.92 -36.07 -3.46
CA LEU A 6 -6.90 -36.78 -4.29
C LEU A 6 -6.28 -37.94 -5.07
N GLU A 7 -5.04 -37.77 -5.56
CA GLU A 7 -4.28 -38.85 -6.21
C GLU A 7 -3.93 -39.99 -5.23
N GLN A 8 -3.52 -39.66 -4.01
CA GLN A 8 -3.18 -40.65 -2.98
C GLN A 8 -4.40 -41.46 -2.50
N LEU A 9 -5.57 -40.83 -2.45
CA LEU A 9 -6.80 -41.46 -2.00
C LEU A 9 -7.40 -42.47 -2.99
N ARG A 10 -6.98 -42.46 -4.27
CA ARG A 10 -7.43 -43.37 -5.34
C ARG A 10 -8.97 -43.51 -5.40
N LEU A 11 -9.67 -42.37 -5.29
CA LEU A 11 -11.12 -42.31 -5.24
C LEU A 11 -11.77 -42.77 -6.55
N ASP A 12 -12.87 -43.53 -6.43
CA ASP A 12 -13.72 -43.90 -7.56
C ASP A 12 -14.48 -42.66 -8.08
N GLN A 13 -15.01 -42.75 -9.31
CA GLN A 13 -15.72 -41.65 -9.98
C GLN A 13 -16.95 -41.20 -9.16
N ASN A 14 -17.70 -42.16 -8.59
CA ASN A 14 -18.87 -41.90 -7.74
C ASN A 14 -18.48 -41.16 -6.45
N GLU A 15 -17.36 -41.52 -5.84
CA GLU A 15 -16.84 -40.86 -4.62
C GLU A 15 -16.40 -39.43 -4.91
N LYS A 16 -15.80 -39.16 -6.08
CA LYS A 16 -15.43 -37.81 -6.51
C LYS A 16 -16.67 -36.94 -6.73
N GLU A 17 -17.70 -37.46 -7.38
CA GLU A 17 -18.96 -36.73 -7.57
C GLU A 17 -19.67 -36.44 -6.25
N LEU A 18 -19.67 -37.38 -5.31
CA LEU A 18 -20.23 -37.18 -3.98
C LEU A 18 -19.49 -36.08 -3.19
N ILE A 19 -18.15 -36.09 -3.27
CA ILE A 19 -17.33 -35.05 -2.65
C ILE A 19 -17.63 -33.69 -3.25
N GLU A 20 -17.70 -33.59 -4.58
CA GLU A 20 -17.97 -32.33 -5.25
C GLU A 20 -19.39 -31.81 -4.93
N HIS A 21 -20.38 -32.70 -4.92
CA HIS A 21 -21.74 -32.34 -4.49
C HIS A 21 -21.77 -31.81 -3.04
N SER A 22 -21.06 -32.48 -2.14
CA SER A 22 -20.98 -32.06 -0.72
C SER A 22 -20.28 -30.68 -0.58
N ILE A 23 -19.26 -30.40 -1.41
CA ILE A 23 -18.57 -29.12 -1.44
C ILE A 23 -19.50 -28.03 -1.94
N VAL A 24 -20.20 -28.25 -3.07
CA VAL A 24 -21.16 -27.28 -3.63
C VAL A 24 -22.29 -26.99 -2.64
N GLN A 25 -22.80 -28.00 -1.98
CA GLN A 25 -23.83 -27.81 -0.94
C GLN A 25 -23.30 -26.97 0.23
N MET A 26 -22.09 -27.23 0.71
CA MET A 26 -21.44 -26.45 1.78
C MET A 26 -21.21 -24.99 1.37
N GLU A 27 -20.81 -24.74 0.12
CA GLU A 27 -20.62 -23.40 -0.40
C GLU A 27 -21.94 -22.62 -0.49
N LEU A 28 -23.02 -23.29 -0.93
CA LEU A 28 -24.36 -22.70 -1.01
C LEU A 28 -24.93 -22.37 0.37
N GLU A 29 -24.82 -23.29 1.33
CA GLU A 29 -25.35 -23.10 2.68
C GLU A 29 -24.62 -21.99 3.44
N ARG A 30 -23.31 -21.84 3.26
CA ARG A 30 -22.49 -20.85 3.96
C ARG A 30 -22.30 -19.54 3.21
N GLY A 31 -22.53 -19.52 1.91
CA GLY A 31 -22.28 -18.36 1.05
C GLY A 31 -20.79 -17.94 1.01
N LEU A 32 -19.89 -18.88 1.26
CA LEU A 32 -18.45 -18.74 1.31
C LEU A 32 -17.81 -19.68 0.29
N ASP A 33 -16.60 -19.36 -0.14
CA ASP A 33 -15.82 -20.31 -0.96
C ASP A 33 -15.40 -21.54 -0.14
N ARG A 34 -15.03 -22.61 -0.83
CA ARG A 34 -14.63 -23.92 -0.28
C ARG A 34 -13.67 -23.83 0.92
N ASN A 35 -12.61 -23.05 0.77
CA ASN A 35 -11.57 -22.92 1.78
C ASN A 35 -12.05 -22.09 2.98
N ALA A 36 -12.78 -21.01 2.71
CA ALA A 36 -13.36 -20.18 3.75
C ALA A 36 -14.47 -20.92 4.52
N ALA A 37 -15.29 -21.74 3.85
CA ALA A 37 -16.32 -22.55 4.49
C ALA A 37 -15.73 -23.60 5.45
N ILE A 38 -14.65 -24.29 5.03
CA ILE A 38 -13.94 -25.23 5.89
C ILE A 38 -13.30 -24.52 7.10
N ALA A 39 -12.69 -23.36 6.86
CA ALA A 39 -12.11 -22.56 7.94
C ALA A 39 -13.19 -22.11 8.93
N ASP A 40 -14.31 -21.59 8.45
CA ASP A 40 -15.46 -21.18 9.27
C ASP A 40 -16.01 -22.33 10.10
N MET A 41 -16.18 -23.50 9.52
CA MET A 41 -16.62 -24.70 10.24
C MET A 41 -15.66 -25.09 11.38
N ARG A 42 -14.34 -25.08 11.12
CA ARG A 42 -13.33 -25.38 12.12
C ARG A 42 -13.35 -24.36 13.26
N TYR A 43 -13.44 -23.09 12.96
CA TYR A 43 -13.50 -22.03 13.97
C TYR A 43 -14.79 -22.08 14.78
N THR A 44 -15.93 -22.35 14.15
CA THR A 44 -17.21 -22.54 14.85
C THR A 44 -17.14 -23.71 15.84
N PHE A 45 -16.53 -24.83 15.42
CA PHE A 45 -16.33 -25.99 16.30
C PHE A 45 -15.40 -25.65 17.47
N ILE A 46 -14.25 -25.00 17.19
CA ILE A 46 -13.31 -24.57 18.23
C ILE A 46 -13.97 -23.58 19.20
N GLU A 47 -14.77 -22.65 18.70
CA GLU A 47 -15.49 -21.70 19.55
C GLU A 47 -16.52 -22.37 20.46
N ALA A 48 -17.26 -23.33 19.94
CA ALA A 48 -18.20 -24.13 20.74
C ALA A 48 -17.47 -24.92 21.84
N LEU A 49 -16.33 -25.54 21.47
CA LEU A 49 -15.51 -26.30 22.43
C LEU A 49 -14.91 -25.39 23.51
N VAL A 50 -14.38 -24.24 23.11
CA VAL A 50 -13.80 -23.24 24.05
C VAL A 50 -14.89 -22.71 24.99
N LYS A 51 -16.10 -22.41 24.49
CA LYS A 51 -17.22 -22.00 25.35
C LYS A 51 -17.62 -23.08 26.39
N ALA A 52 -17.51 -24.33 26.04
CA ALA A 52 -17.84 -25.43 26.94
C ALA A 52 -16.75 -25.73 27.98
N CYS A 53 -15.47 -25.57 27.61
CA CYS A 53 -14.32 -26.01 28.41
C CYS A 53 -13.55 -24.88 29.10
N VAL A 54 -13.65 -23.64 28.63
CA VAL A 54 -12.86 -22.52 29.11
C VAL A 54 -13.74 -21.50 29.83
N VAL A 55 -13.64 -21.47 31.15
CA VAL A 55 -14.23 -20.39 31.95
C VAL A 55 -13.27 -19.22 31.98
N LYS A 56 -13.54 -18.17 31.18
CA LYS A 56 -12.78 -16.93 31.21
C LYS A 56 -13.26 -16.06 32.38
N PRO A 57 -12.46 -15.87 33.45
CA PRO A 57 -12.93 -15.19 34.65
C PRO A 57 -13.31 -13.73 34.45
N HIS A 58 -12.69 -13.04 33.50
CA HIS A 58 -13.03 -11.64 33.14
C HIS A 58 -12.60 -11.31 31.71
N GLU A 59 -13.49 -10.73 30.92
CA GLU A 59 -13.08 -10.08 29.68
C GLU A 59 -12.34 -8.78 30.01
N SER A 60 -11.15 -8.58 29.43
CA SER A 60 -10.40 -7.36 29.67
C SER A 60 -11.19 -6.14 29.19
N LYS A 61 -11.14 -5.03 29.94
CA LYS A 61 -11.80 -3.78 29.56
C LYS A 61 -11.35 -3.29 28.16
N GLU A 62 -10.12 -3.63 27.79
CA GLU A 62 -9.56 -3.32 26.46
C GLU A 62 -10.30 -4.09 25.35
N ARG A 63 -10.61 -5.37 25.59
CA ARG A 63 -11.37 -6.18 24.62
C ARG A 63 -12.79 -5.65 24.43
N LEU A 64 -13.47 -5.29 25.52
CA LEU A 64 -14.81 -4.69 25.44
C LEU A 64 -14.82 -3.37 24.66
N ARG A 65 -13.82 -2.51 24.85
CA ARG A 65 -13.65 -1.28 24.08
C ARG A 65 -13.38 -1.57 22.61
N SER A 66 -12.51 -2.54 22.33
CA SER A 66 -12.19 -2.95 20.94
C SER A 66 -13.43 -3.49 20.23
N VAL A 67 -14.22 -4.36 20.86
CA VAL A 67 -15.47 -4.88 20.30
C VAL A 67 -16.50 -3.77 20.05
N SER A 68 -16.59 -2.78 20.94
CA SER A 68 -17.50 -1.64 20.75
C SER A 68 -17.06 -0.76 19.58
N ALA A 69 -15.78 -0.51 19.43
CA ALA A 69 -15.21 0.23 18.30
C ALA A 69 -15.42 -0.54 16.98
N ASP A 70 -15.21 -1.86 17.00
CA ASP A 70 -15.36 -2.72 15.83
C ASP A 70 -16.79 -2.73 15.26
N LYS A 71 -17.82 -2.62 16.11
CA LYS A 71 -19.21 -2.51 15.65
C LYS A 71 -19.42 -1.32 14.69
N ILE A 72 -18.68 -0.23 14.89
CA ILE A 72 -18.75 0.96 14.05
C ILE A 72 -17.79 0.84 12.86
N LEU A 73 -16.54 0.45 13.12
CA LEU A 73 -15.45 0.44 12.13
C LEU A 73 -15.54 -0.71 11.13
N THR A 74 -16.19 -1.84 11.50
CA THR A 74 -16.40 -2.99 10.60
C THR A 74 -17.85 -3.18 10.20
N GLY A 75 -18.73 -2.23 10.54
CA GLY A 75 -20.15 -2.26 10.20
C GLY A 75 -20.39 -2.29 8.69
N LYS A 76 -21.41 -3.05 8.25
CA LYS A 76 -21.72 -3.30 6.82
C LYS A 76 -21.82 -2.03 5.95
N TYR A 77 -22.32 -0.92 6.51
CA TYR A 77 -22.52 0.35 5.80
C TYR A 77 -21.55 1.45 6.25
N THR A 78 -20.98 1.34 7.44
CA THR A 78 -20.12 2.38 8.04
C THR A 78 -18.64 2.16 7.75
N ALA A 79 -18.21 0.92 7.53
CA ALA A 79 -16.81 0.57 7.37
C ALA A 79 -16.15 1.30 6.17
N ILE A 80 -16.77 1.28 5.00
CA ILE A 80 -16.20 1.89 3.79
C ILE A 80 -16.15 3.42 3.88
N PRO A 81 -17.24 4.14 4.26
CA PRO A 81 -17.17 5.59 4.45
C PRO A 81 -16.16 6.05 5.49
N ILE A 82 -16.08 5.35 6.64
CA ILE A 82 -15.10 5.68 7.69
C ILE A 82 -13.68 5.45 7.16
N PHE A 83 -13.44 4.33 6.49
CA PHE A 83 -12.17 4.03 5.87
C PHE A 83 -11.74 5.12 4.88
N ILE A 84 -12.61 5.51 3.97
CA ILE A 84 -12.34 6.59 3.02
C ILE A 84 -12.04 7.90 3.77
N GLY A 85 -12.85 8.24 4.79
CA GLY A 85 -12.63 9.45 5.60
C GLY A 85 -11.27 9.47 6.32
N VAL A 86 -10.88 8.35 6.93
CA VAL A 86 -9.57 8.21 7.59
C VAL A 86 -8.43 8.34 6.58
N MET A 87 -8.54 7.70 5.42
CA MET A 87 -7.51 7.78 4.38
C MET A 87 -7.39 9.19 3.80
N LEU A 88 -8.52 9.85 3.52
CA LEU A 88 -8.52 11.24 3.04
C LEU A 88 -7.88 12.18 4.08
N LEU A 89 -8.20 12.01 5.36
CA LEU A 89 -7.61 12.79 6.43
C LEU A 89 -6.08 12.60 6.48
N ILE A 90 -5.62 11.38 6.41
CA ILE A 90 -4.18 11.07 6.44
C ILE A 90 -3.47 11.65 5.22
N PHE A 91 -4.04 11.49 4.03
CA PHE A 91 -3.44 12.06 2.82
C PHE A 91 -3.43 13.59 2.87
N TRP A 92 -4.51 14.22 3.34
CA TRP A 92 -4.56 15.67 3.50
C TRP A 92 -3.49 16.16 4.49
N LEU A 93 -3.38 15.53 5.66
CA LEU A 93 -2.33 15.86 6.64
C LEU A 93 -0.92 15.64 6.08
N THR A 94 -0.71 14.57 5.33
CA THR A 94 0.60 14.22 4.79
C THR A 94 1.03 15.18 3.67
N PHE A 95 0.14 15.49 2.73
CA PHE A 95 0.54 16.24 1.52
C PHE A 95 0.35 17.73 1.66
N GLU A 96 -0.68 18.22 2.37
CA GLU A 96 -1.00 19.64 2.44
C GLU A 96 -0.49 20.31 3.72
N VAL A 97 -0.54 19.61 4.87
CA VAL A 97 -0.28 20.27 6.16
C VAL A 97 1.16 20.01 6.64
N ILE A 98 1.47 18.78 6.98
CA ILE A 98 2.73 18.44 7.65
C ILE A 98 3.84 18.19 6.63
N GLY A 99 3.57 17.35 5.64
CA GLY A 99 4.59 16.96 4.66
C GLY A 99 5.04 18.13 3.81
N GLN A 100 4.10 18.96 3.31
CA GLN A 100 4.45 20.15 2.54
C GLN A 100 5.23 21.15 3.40
N GLY A 101 4.76 21.47 4.60
CA GLY A 101 5.45 22.43 5.48
C GLY A 101 6.87 22.00 5.83
N LEU A 102 7.10 20.70 6.11
CA LEU A 102 8.45 20.19 6.35
C LEU A 102 9.29 20.16 5.07
N SER A 103 8.68 19.90 3.91
CA SER A 103 9.36 19.92 2.63
C SER A 103 9.84 21.32 2.27
N ASP A 104 8.99 22.32 2.47
CA ASP A 104 9.34 23.74 2.23
C ASP A 104 10.47 24.22 3.17
N LEU A 105 10.41 23.80 4.44
CA LEU A 105 11.47 24.10 5.39
C LEU A 105 12.81 23.47 4.99
N LEU A 106 12.78 22.22 4.53
CA LEU A 106 13.98 21.52 4.06
C LEU A 106 14.51 22.17 2.77
N ALA A 107 13.63 22.54 1.84
CA ALA A 107 13.98 23.23 0.60
C ALA A 107 14.69 24.56 0.90
N LEU A 108 14.16 25.39 1.82
CA LEU A 108 14.83 26.61 2.26
C LEU A 108 16.24 26.34 2.83
N GLY A 109 16.40 25.24 3.59
CA GLY A 109 17.71 24.83 4.10
C GLY A 109 18.68 24.46 2.98
N ILE A 110 18.21 23.72 1.98
CA ILE A 110 19.01 23.32 0.82
C ILE A 110 19.40 24.55 0.00
N ASP A 111 18.47 25.48 -0.26
CA ASP A 111 18.71 26.72 -1.00
C ASP A 111 19.76 27.58 -0.29
N TYR A 112 19.72 27.64 1.04
CA TYR A 112 20.72 28.37 1.82
C TYR A 112 22.12 27.78 1.69
N VAL A 113 22.22 26.44 1.73
CA VAL A 113 23.50 25.73 1.50
C VAL A 113 23.98 25.94 0.06
N THR A 114 23.09 25.82 -0.91
CA THR A 114 23.38 26.01 -2.34
C THR A 114 23.91 27.43 -2.60
N ALA A 115 23.25 28.47 -2.06
CA ALA A 115 23.70 29.86 -2.18
C ALA A 115 25.07 30.09 -1.52
N GLY A 116 25.35 29.44 -0.41
CA GLY A 116 26.66 29.49 0.25
C GLY A 116 27.77 28.87 -0.61
N VAL A 117 27.50 27.73 -1.21
CA VAL A 117 28.43 27.04 -2.11
C VAL A 117 28.63 27.82 -3.41
N ASP A 118 27.53 28.34 -3.98
CA ASP A 118 27.57 29.21 -5.18
C ASP A 118 28.49 30.45 -4.97
N GLY A 119 28.30 31.13 -3.84
CA GLY A 119 29.15 32.26 -3.47
C GLY A 119 30.64 31.88 -3.29
N ALA A 120 30.89 30.71 -2.69
CA ALA A 120 32.26 30.21 -2.52
C ALA A 120 32.93 29.86 -3.88
N LEU A 121 32.20 29.15 -4.75
CA LEU A 121 32.68 28.77 -6.10
C LEU A 121 32.95 29.97 -6.96
N THR A 122 32.10 31.01 -6.90
CA THR A 122 32.25 32.26 -7.60
C THR A 122 33.49 33.04 -7.09
N ALA A 123 33.71 33.06 -5.78
CA ALA A 123 34.89 33.71 -5.19
C ALA A 123 36.21 33.03 -5.60
N TYR A 124 36.21 31.72 -5.80
CA TYR A 124 37.37 30.94 -6.25
C TYR A 124 37.62 31.09 -7.78
N GLY A 125 36.67 31.64 -8.54
CA GLY A 125 36.84 31.86 -10.00
C GLY A 125 36.91 30.57 -10.80
N ILE A 126 36.13 29.55 -10.42
CA ILE A 126 36.08 28.23 -11.07
C ILE A 126 35.47 28.36 -12.48
N ASN A 127 35.88 27.46 -13.39
CA ASN A 127 35.38 27.42 -14.76
C ASN A 127 33.83 27.38 -14.77
N PRO A 128 33.14 28.22 -15.55
CA PRO A 128 31.68 28.30 -15.61
C PRO A 128 30.98 26.94 -15.84
N VAL A 129 31.58 26.06 -16.64
CA VAL A 129 31.04 24.70 -16.89
C VAL A 129 31.04 23.84 -15.64
N VAL A 130 32.12 23.88 -14.84
CA VAL A 130 32.21 23.13 -13.58
C VAL A 130 31.26 23.72 -12.53
N HIS A 131 31.13 25.05 -12.52
CA HIS A 131 30.21 25.76 -11.64
C HIS A 131 28.74 25.32 -11.89
N SER A 132 28.31 25.39 -13.16
CA SER A 132 26.95 24.95 -13.57
C SER A 132 26.73 23.46 -13.28
N LEU A 133 27.71 22.59 -13.54
CA LEU A 133 27.59 21.16 -13.20
C LEU A 133 27.35 20.90 -11.69
N ILE A 134 28.05 21.66 -10.85
CA ILE A 134 27.90 21.53 -9.39
C ILE A 134 26.55 22.09 -8.94
N ILE A 135 26.21 23.30 -9.30
CA ILE A 135 25.00 23.98 -8.80
C ILE A 135 23.75 23.42 -9.46
N ASP A 136 23.68 23.45 -10.80
CA ASP A 136 22.47 23.05 -11.54
C ASP A 136 22.34 21.53 -11.68
N GLY A 137 23.46 20.79 -11.73
CA GLY A 137 23.46 19.33 -11.82
C GLY A 137 23.31 18.68 -10.44
N ILE A 138 24.30 18.87 -9.56
CA ILE A 138 24.37 18.15 -8.30
C ILE A 138 23.39 18.72 -7.27
N PHE A 139 23.50 20.02 -6.95
CA PHE A 139 22.67 20.62 -5.90
C PHE A 139 21.19 20.67 -6.27
N ALA A 140 20.85 21.05 -7.49
CA ALA A 140 19.46 21.06 -7.95
C ALA A 140 18.89 19.63 -8.01
N GLY A 141 19.65 18.66 -8.55
CA GLY A 141 19.23 17.27 -8.64
C GLY A 141 19.07 16.59 -7.27
N VAL A 142 20.07 16.71 -6.40
CA VAL A 142 19.99 16.17 -5.03
C VAL A 142 18.93 16.89 -4.20
N GLY A 143 18.83 18.21 -4.31
CA GLY A 143 17.84 19.03 -3.62
C GLY A 143 16.42 18.64 -3.96
N SER A 144 16.12 18.43 -5.24
CA SER A 144 14.78 17.99 -5.68
C SER A 144 14.39 16.64 -5.08
N VAL A 145 15.31 15.68 -5.02
CA VAL A 145 15.06 14.36 -4.43
C VAL A 145 14.90 14.44 -2.91
N LEU A 146 15.75 15.23 -2.23
CA LEU A 146 15.67 15.40 -0.79
C LEU A 146 14.37 16.11 -0.34
N SER A 147 13.82 17.00 -1.16
CA SER A 147 12.55 17.68 -0.87
C SER A 147 11.36 16.73 -0.73
N PHE A 148 11.41 15.53 -1.32
CA PHE A 148 10.38 14.52 -1.13
C PHE A 148 10.53 13.70 0.17
N LEU A 149 11.70 13.72 0.81
CA LEU A 149 11.97 12.93 2.02
C LEU A 149 10.98 13.23 3.16
N PRO A 150 10.68 14.50 3.52
CA PRO A 150 9.75 14.81 4.59
C PRO A 150 8.34 14.28 4.34
N ILE A 151 7.87 14.37 3.09
CA ILE A 151 6.56 13.86 2.69
C ILE A 151 6.50 12.33 2.88
N ILE A 152 7.54 11.63 2.45
CA ILE A 152 7.64 10.17 2.58
C ILE A 152 7.68 9.77 4.06
N VAL A 153 8.49 10.44 4.87
CA VAL A 153 8.59 10.15 6.33
C VAL A 153 7.26 10.41 7.02
N THR A 154 6.57 11.50 6.69
CA THR A 154 5.24 11.82 7.25
C THR A 154 4.19 10.79 6.85
N LEU A 155 4.21 10.32 5.59
CA LEU A 155 3.34 9.26 5.12
C LEU A 155 3.56 7.96 5.93
N PHE A 156 4.81 7.56 6.09
CA PHE A 156 5.14 6.35 6.86
C PHE A 156 4.81 6.51 8.34
N PHE A 157 4.90 7.70 8.89
CA PHE A 157 4.46 7.98 10.26
C PHE A 157 2.99 7.66 10.46
N PHE A 158 2.12 8.17 9.60
CA PHE A 158 0.68 7.89 9.70
C PHE A 158 0.35 6.42 9.40
N LEU A 159 1.01 5.82 8.41
CA LEU A 159 0.82 4.40 8.09
C LEU A 159 1.26 3.49 9.26
N SER A 160 2.36 3.81 9.92
CA SER A 160 2.82 3.08 11.12
C SER A 160 1.80 3.18 12.26
N ILE A 161 1.22 4.36 12.48
CA ILE A 161 0.15 4.53 13.47
C ILE A 161 -1.07 3.66 13.12
N LEU A 162 -1.49 3.62 11.86
CA LEU A 162 -2.61 2.78 11.43
C LEU A 162 -2.33 1.29 11.59
N GLU A 163 -1.09 0.87 11.34
CA GLU A 163 -0.66 -0.51 11.47
C GLU A 163 -0.59 -0.92 12.95
N ASP A 164 0.10 -0.14 13.77
CA ASP A 164 0.28 -0.41 15.20
C ASP A 164 -1.04 -0.36 15.99
N THR A 165 -1.96 0.52 15.61
CA THR A 165 -3.29 0.56 16.22
C THR A 165 -4.15 -0.66 15.88
N GLY A 166 -3.75 -1.45 14.88
CA GLY A 166 -4.50 -2.60 14.38
C GLY A 166 -5.65 -2.22 13.44
N TYR A 167 -5.75 -0.95 13.02
CA TYR A 167 -6.80 -0.51 12.08
C TYR A 167 -6.65 -1.16 10.71
N MET A 168 -5.41 -1.34 10.22
CA MET A 168 -5.14 -2.01 8.94
C MET A 168 -5.68 -3.44 8.87
N ALA A 169 -5.70 -4.16 9.98
CA ALA A 169 -6.29 -5.50 10.05
C ALA A 169 -7.81 -5.48 9.80
N ARG A 170 -8.51 -4.46 10.31
CA ARG A 170 -9.96 -4.28 10.11
C ARG A 170 -10.27 -3.89 8.67
N VAL A 171 -9.47 -3.01 8.11
CA VAL A 171 -9.58 -2.64 6.69
C VAL A 171 -9.39 -3.87 5.80
N ALA A 172 -8.37 -4.68 6.06
CA ALA A 172 -8.14 -5.92 5.34
C ALA A 172 -9.32 -6.89 5.45
N PHE A 173 -9.92 -7.01 6.64
CA PHE A 173 -11.10 -7.85 6.87
C PHE A 173 -12.32 -7.36 6.08
N VAL A 174 -12.62 -6.07 6.14
CA VAL A 174 -13.77 -5.48 5.42
C VAL A 174 -13.60 -5.58 3.90
N MET A 175 -12.39 -5.35 3.40
CA MET A 175 -12.08 -5.36 1.97
C MET A 175 -11.90 -6.76 1.40
N ASP A 176 -11.77 -7.80 2.22
CA ASP A 176 -11.55 -9.17 1.76
C ASP A 176 -12.64 -9.65 0.79
N LYS A 177 -13.90 -9.39 1.12
CA LYS A 177 -15.03 -9.76 0.26
C LYS A 177 -14.97 -9.10 -1.12
N LEU A 178 -14.51 -7.86 -1.20
CA LEU A 178 -14.39 -7.14 -2.46
C LEU A 178 -13.20 -7.62 -3.27
N LEU A 179 -12.05 -7.79 -2.62
CA LEU A 179 -10.80 -8.19 -3.25
C LEU A 179 -10.84 -9.62 -3.76
N ARG A 180 -11.53 -10.53 -3.10
CA ARG A 180 -11.74 -11.90 -3.59
C ARG A 180 -12.45 -11.96 -4.93
N ARG A 181 -13.35 -11.02 -5.23
CA ARG A 181 -14.00 -10.96 -6.55
C ARG A 181 -12.99 -10.74 -7.68
N ILE A 182 -11.97 -9.95 -7.43
CA ILE A 182 -10.87 -9.70 -8.39
C ILE A 182 -9.71 -10.68 -8.24
N GLY A 183 -9.82 -11.66 -7.35
CA GLY A 183 -8.85 -12.74 -7.18
C GLY A 183 -7.70 -12.46 -6.22
N LEU A 184 -7.84 -11.48 -5.34
CA LEU A 184 -6.86 -11.12 -4.30
C LEU A 184 -7.38 -11.43 -2.90
N SER A 185 -6.50 -11.70 -1.96
CA SER A 185 -6.84 -11.79 -0.53
C SER A 185 -7.00 -10.40 0.09
N GLY A 186 -7.75 -10.31 1.20
CA GLY A 186 -7.96 -9.06 1.91
C GLY A 186 -6.68 -8.37 2.37
N ARG A 187 -5.61 -9.13 2.64
CA ARG A 187 -4.30 -8.56 3.01
C ARG A 187 -3.66 -7.74 1.88
N SER A 188 -3.99 -8.01 0.63
CA SER A 188 -3.46 -7.28 -0.52
C SER A 188 -3.89 -5.80 -0.56
N ILE A 189 -4.94 -5.43 0.20
CA ILE A 189 -5.36 -4.03 0.30
C ILE A 189 -4.28 -3.15 0.91
N VAL A 190 -3.52 -3.65 1.89
CA VAL A 190 -2.51 -2.85 2.59
C VAL A 190 -1.41 -2.36 1.65
N PRO A 191 -0.71 -3.20 0.88
CA PRO A 191 0.22 -2.76 -0.16
C PRO A 191 -0.39 -1.83 -1.20
N MET A 192 -1.64 -2.09 -1.62
CA MET A 192 -2.32 -1.26 -2.60
C MET A 192 -2.63 0.14 -2.05
N LEU A 193 -3.05 0.26 -0.78
CA LEU A 193 -3.28 1.54 -0.12
C LEU A 193 -2.00 2.35 0.02
N ILE A 194 -0.92 1.72 0.43
CA ILE A 194 0.40 2.35 0.46
C ILE A 194 0.79 2.83 -0.95
N GLY A 195 0.41 2.08 -1.99
CA GLY A 195 0.62 2.41 -3.40
C GLY A 195 -0.04 3.72 -3.85
N PHE A 196 -1.17 4.12 -3.28
CA PHE A 196 -1.78 5.44 -3.52
C PHE A 196 -0.91 6.59 -3.01
N GLY A 197 -0.17 6.40 -1.92
CA GLY A 197 0.81 7.36 -1.45
C GLY A 197 2.10 7.30 -2.25
N CYS A 198 2.70 6.11 -2.34
CA CYS A 198 3.93 5.86 -3.08
C CYS A 198 4.01 4.40 -3.54
N THR A 199 4.22 4.19 -4.84
CA THR A 199 4.26 2.85 -5.45
C THR A 199 5.41 1.98 -4.91
N VAL A 200 6.59 2.57 -4.67
CA VAL A 200 7.78 1.81 -4.22
C VAL A 200 7.56 1.13 -2.86
N PRO A 201 7.18 1.84 -1.78
CA PRO A 201 6.87 1.19 -0.52
C PRO A 201 5.65 0.29 -0.60
N GLY A 202 4.66 0.59 -1.46
CA GLY A 202 3.54 -0.30 -1.73
C GLY A 202 3.98 -1.67 -2.25
N VAL A 203 4.86 -1.68 -3.24
CA VAL A 203 5.46 -2.92 -3.76
C VAL A 203 6.31 -3.62 -2.68
N MET A 204 7.08 -2.89 -1.90
CA MET A 204 7.87 -3.47 -0.81
C MET A 204 7.01 -4.11 0.29
N ALA A 205 5.89 -3.48 0.64
CA ALA A 205 4.93 -4.01 1.61
C ALA A 205 4.29 -5.34 1.16
N SER A 206 4.24 -5.62 -0.14
CA SER A 206 3.72 -6.88 -0.66
C SER A 206 4.52 -8.11 -0.21
N ARG A 207 5.75 -7.94 0.30
CA ARG A 207 6.56 -9.02 0.87
C ARG A 207 5.93 -9.68 2.11
N THR A 208 5.03 -8.98 2.79
CA THR A 208 4.30 -9.51 3.94
C THR A 208 3.16 -10.47 3.56
N LEU A 209 2.84 -10.58 2.27
CA LEU A 209 1.80 -11.48 1.79
C LEU A 209 2.29 -12.94 1.81
N PRO A 210 1.52 -13.86 2.41
CA PRO A 210 1.92 -15.25 2.55
C PRO A 210 1.88 -16.03 1.24
N SER A 211 1.01 -15.63 0.31
CA SER A 211 0.85 -16.27 -1.00
C SER A 211 1.75 -15.64 -2.05
N GLU A 212 2.57 -16.44 -2.71
CA GLU A 212 3.41 -15.97 -3.81
C GLU A 212 2.58 -15.47 -5.00
N ARG A 213 1.44 -16.11 -5.26
CA ARG A 213 0.46 -15.71 -6.26
C ARG A 213 -0.10 -14.32 -5.96
N ASP A 214 -0.63 -14.11 -4.75
CA ASP A 214 -1.21 -12.84 -4.34
C ASP A 214 -0.15 -11.74 -4.30
N ARG A 215 1.07 -12.07 -3.89
CA ARG A 215 2.22 -11.15 -3.90
C ARG A 215 2.54 -10.68 -5.32
N LYS A 216 2.72 -11.59 -6.28
CA LYS A 216 3.01 -11.25 -7.67
C LYS A 216 1.89 -10.42 -8.29
N MET A 217 0.64 -10.82 -8.06
CA MET A 217 -0.52 -10.10 -8.57
C MET A 217 -0.63 -8.70 -7.96
N THR A 218 -0.40 -8.55 -6.66
CA THR A 218 -0.39 -7.25 -5.97
C THR A 218 0.72 -6.34 -6.50
N ILE A 219 1.93 -6.87 -6.74
CA ILE A 219 3.05 -6.12 -7.32
C ILE A 219 2.69 -5.58 -8.70
N LEU A 220 2.06 -6.39 -9.54
CA LEU A 220 1.64 -5.98 -10.89
C LEU A 220 0.52 -4.93 -10.87
N LEU A 221 -0.36 -4.97 -9.87
CA LEU A 221 -1.51 -4.06 -9.77
C LEU A 221 -1.17 -2.74 -9.05
N THR A 222 -0.20 -2.72 -8.14
CA THR A 222 0.18 -1.52 -7.39
C THR A 222 0.54 -0.33 -8.29
N PRO A 223 1.24 -0.46 -9.45
CA PRO A 223 1.52 0.67 -10.32
C PRO A 223 0.31 1.31 -10.99
N PHE A 224 -0.84 0.63 -11.07
CA PHE A 224 -2.09 1.22 -11.57
C PHE A 224 -2.70 2.21 -10.58
N MET A 225 -2.35 2.11 -9.30
CA MET A 225 -2.76 3.09 -8.30
C MET A 225 -1.97 4.39 -8.54
N SER A 226 -2.71 5.49 -8.70
CA SER A 226 -2.09 6.79 -8.95
C SER A 226 -1.53 7.35 -7.64
N CYS A 227 -0.22 7.44 -7.55
CA CYS A 227 0.46 8.06 -6.41
C CYS A 227 0.65 9.57 -6.61
N SER A 228 1.01 10.27 -5.54
CA SER A 228 1.23 11.73 -5.55
C SER A 228 2.25 12.20 -6.60
N ALA A 229 3.28 11.40 -6.88
CA ALA A 229 4.29 11.73 -7.90
C ALA A 229 3.73 11.77 -9.34
N LYS A 230 2.57 11.14 -9.61
CA LYS A 230 1.91 11.19 -10.91
C LYS A 230 1.02 12.43 -11.08
N LEU A 231 0.58 13.06 -9.98
CA LEU A 231 -0.31 14.23 -10.03
C LEU A 231 0.28 15.40 -10.81
N PRO A 232 1.56 15.80 -10.65
CA PRO A 232 2.16 16.86 -11.45
C PRO A 232 2.14 16.55 -12.96
N ILE A 233 2.37 15.29 -13.33
CA ILE A 233 2.33 14.84 -14.72
C ILE A 233 0.90 14.98 -15.27
N TYR A 234 -0.11 14.51 -14.52
CA TYR A 234 -1.52 14.65 -14.91
C TYR A 234 -1.94 16.11 -15.02
N SER A 235 -1.48 16.96 -14.10
CA SER A 235 -1.72 18.39 -14.09
C SER A 235 -1.14 19.07 -15.33
N LEU A 236 0.11 18.75 -15.69
CA LEU A 236 0.77 19.26 -16.87
C LEU A 236 -0.01 18.90 -18.15
N PHE A 237 -0.35 17.63 -18.33
CA PHE A 237 -1.11 17.18 -19.50
C PHE A 237 -2.52 17.78 -19.53
N ALA A 238 -3.22 17.80 -18.39
CA ALA A 238 -4.55 18.37 -18.32
C ALA A 238 -4.56 19.87 -18.63
N ALA A 239 -3.59 20.63 -18.14
CA ALA A 239 -3.44 22.05 -18.43
C ALA A 239 -3.06 22.31 -19.89
N ALA A 240 -2.20 21.48 -20.49
CA ALA A 240 -1.76 21.64 -21.88
C ALA A 240 -2.89 21.33 -22.90
N PHE A 241 -3.66 20.26 -22.67
CA PHE A 241 -4.67 19.80 -23.65
C PHE A 241 -6.09 20.24 -23.33
N PHE A 242 -6.42 20.43 -22.04
CA PHE A 242 -7.79 20.73 -21.57
C PHE A 242 -7.79 21.86 -20.52
N PRO A 243 -7.32 23.07 -20.83
CA PRO A 243 -7.17 24.15 -19.83
C PRO A 243 -8.47 24.51 -19.10
N GLN A 244 -9.64 24.40 -19.78
CA GLN A 244 -10.94 24.73 -19.19
C GLN A 244 -11.48 23.65 -18.25
N TYR A 245 -11.05 22.39 -18.43
CA TYR A 245 -11.53 21.22 -17.68
C TYR A 245 -10.41 20.44 -16.97
N ALA A 246 -9.28 21.08 -16.72
CA ALA A 246 -8.09 20.42 -16.18
C ALA A 246 -8.39 19.60 -14.92
N GLY A 247 -9.14 20.15 -13.97
CA GLY A 247 -9.51 19.44 -12.74
C GLY A 247 -10.37 18.19 -12.99
N LEU A 248 -11.35 18.28 -13.89
CA LEU A 248 -12.20 17.14 -14.24
C LEU A 248 -11.41 16.04 -14.96
N VAL A 249 -10.50 16.43 -15.86
CA VAL A 249 -9.61 15.49 -16.57
C VAL A 249 -8.68 14.79 -15.60
N MET A 250 -8.12 15.47 -14.60
CA MET A 250 -7.30 14.85 -13.56
C MET A 250 -8.06 13.78 -12.77
N VAL A 251 -9.29 14.10 -12.34
CA VAL A 251 -10.17 13.16 -11.64
C VAL A 251 -10.50 11.94 -12.52
N LEU A 252 -10.81 12.18 -13.79
CA LEU A 252 -11.09 11.13 -14.78
C LEU A 252 -9.89 10.22 -14.97
N LEU A 253 -8.69 10.75 -15.14
CA LEU A 253 -7.44 9.98 -15.26
C LEU A 253 -7.19 9.11 -14.03
N TYR A 254 -7.46 9.66 -12.84
CA TYR A 254 -7.31 8.93 -11.59
C TYR A 254 -8.25 7.71 -11.52
N PHE A 255 -9.54 7.90 -11.80
CA PHE A 255 -10.51 6.82 -11.83
C PHE A 255 -10.25 5.82 -12.98
N THR A 256 -9.78 6.29 -14.13
CA THR A 256 -9.41 5.43 -15.25
C THR A 256 -8.26 4.51 -14.84
N GLY A 257 -7.25 5.00 -14.12
CA GLY A 257 -6.17 4.18 -13.58
C GLY A 257 -6.67 3.04 -12.69
N ILE A 258 -7.61 3.33 -11.78
CA ILE A 258 -8.24 2.32 -10.92
C ILE A 258 -9.04 1.31 -11.75
N ALA A 259 -9.86 1.79 -12.70
CA ALA A 259 -10.68 0.92 -13.56
C ALA A 259 -9.82 -0.03 -14.41
N VAL A 260 -8.76 0.48 -15.01
CA VAL A 260 -7.79 -0.34 -15.77
C VAL A 260 -7.08 -1.33 -14.85
N GLY A 261 -6.72 -0.94 -13.61
CA GLY A 261 -6.17 -1.84 -12.62
C GLY A 261 -7.12 -3.00 -12.26
N VAL A 262 -8.41 -2.72 -12.07
CA VAL A 262 -9.43 -3.76 -11.82
C VAL A 262 -9.59 -4.68 -13.03
N LEU A 263 -9.64 -4.13 -14.25
CA LEU A 263 -9.70 -4.92 -15.49
C LEU A 263 -8.46 -5.80 -15.64
N ALA A 264 -7.27 -5.27 -15.40
CA ALA A 264 -6.03 -6.02 -15.41
C ALA A 264 -6.05 -7.15 -14.37
N ALA A 265 -6.56 -6.90 -13.16
CA ALA A 265 -6.72 -7.92 -12.14
C ALA A 265 -7.62 -9.08 -12.59
N LEU A 266 -8.78 -8.77 -13.21
CA LEU A 266 -9.70 -9.78 -13.72
C LEU A 266 -9.08 -10.59 -14.87
N LEU A 267 -8.37 -9.95 -15.80
CA LEU A 267 -7.64 -10.62 -16.87
C LEU A 267 -6.52 -11.51 -16.32
N LEU A 268 -5.72 -11.02 -15.40
CA LEU A 268 -4.63 -11.79 -14.79
C LEU A 268 -5.15 -12.98 -13.98
N LYS A 269 -6.28 -12.82 -13.26
CA LYS A 269 -6.93 -13.92 -12.55
C LYS A 269 -7.34 -15.06 -13.49
N SER A 270 -7.86 -14.74 -14.68
CA SER A 270 -8.36 -15.74 -15.63
C SER A 270 -7.27 -16.38 -16.45
N THR A 271 -6.17 -15.67 -16.72
CA THR A 271 -5.12 -16.11 -17.65
C THR A 271 -3.90 -16.69 -16.96
N VAL A 272 -3.23 -15.89 -16.10
CA VAL A 272 -1.90 -16.20 -15.55
C VAL A 272 -2.02 -16.77 -14.14
N PHE A 273 -2.81 -16.13 -13.28
CA PHE A 273 -2.92 -16.48 -11.88
C PHE A 273 -4.19 -17.27 -11.58
N LYS A 274 -4.31 -18.45 -12.20
CA LYS A 274 -5.40 -19.39 -11.94
C LYS A 274 -5.34 -19.88 -10.49
N GLY A 275 -6.51 -20.09 -9.87
CA GLY A 275 -6.65 -20.55 -8.49
C GLY A 275 -7.36 -19.53 -7.60
N GLU A 276 -7.73 -19.97 -6.42
CA GLU A 276 -8.45 -19.15 -5.43
C GLU A 276 -7.47 -18.35 -4.56
N ALA A 277 -7.91 -17.18 -4.11
CA ALA A 277 -7.18 -16.40 -3.13
C ALA A 277 -7.11 -17.17 -1.80
N VAL A 278 -5.98 -17.09 -1.11
CA VAL A 278 -5.82 -17.71 0.21
C VAL A 278 -6.89 -17.17 1.17
N PRO A 279 -7.61 -18.04 1.90
CA PRO A 279 -8.64 -17.58 2.82
C PRO A 279 -8.03 -16.67 3.89
N PHE A 280 -8.67 -15.53 4.10
CA PHE A 280 -8.27 -14.57 5.10
C PHE A 280 -8.85 -14.97 6.45
N VAL A 281 -8.07 -15.69 7.22
CA VAL A 281 -8.40 -16.03 8.61
C VAL A 281 -7.41 -15.31 9.50
N MET A 282 -7.87 -14.29 10.21
CA MET A 282 -7.06 -13.52 11.13
C MET A 282 -7.89 -13.10 12.34
N GLU A 283 -7.37 -13.36 13.53
CA GLU A 283 -7.91 -12.74 14.74
C GLU A 283 -7.63 -11.24 14.71
N LEU A 284 -8.67 -10.43 14.95
CA LEU A 284 -8.51 -8.99 15.02
C LEU A 284 -7.76 -8.64 16.32
N PRO A 285 -6.56 -8.01 16.22
CA PRO A 285 -5.80 -7.61 17.39
C PRO A 285 -6.57 -6.53 18.17
N ASN A 286 -6.42 -6.49 19.49
CA ASN A 286 -6.97 -5.39 20.28
C ASN A 286 -6.33 -4.07 19.86
N TYR A 287 -7.11 -2.97 19.93
CA TYR A 287 -6.55 -1.63 19.70
C TYR A 287 -5.49 -1.32 20.73
N ARG A 288 -4.33 -0.89 20.26
CA ARG A 288 -3.21 -0.46 21.10
C ARG A 288 -2.74 0.91 20.64
N LEU A 289 -2.25 1.69 21.60
CA LEU A 289 -1.54 2.91 21.23
C LEU A 289 -0.17 2.55 20.66
N PRO A 290 0.25 3.21 19.56
CA PRO A 290 1.54 2.94 18.95
C PRO A 290 2.67 3.25 19.92
N GLY A 291 3.67 2.39 19.96
CA GLY A 291 4.87 2.59 20.76
C GLY A 291 5.78 3.63 20.10
N LEU A 292 5.99 4.79 20.73
CA LEU A 292 6.80 5.87 20.17
C LEU A 292 8.20 5.41 19.74
N LYS A 293 8.83 4.50 20.48
CA LYS A 293 10.14 3.96 20.14
C LYS A 293 10.09 3.14 18.83
N ASN A 294 9.06 2.31 18.65
CA ASN A 294 8.90 1.48 17.46
C ASN A 294 8.64 2.34 16.23
N VAL A 295 7.76 3.34 16.37
CA VAL A 295 7.46 4.31 15.30
C VAL A 295 8.72 5.07 14.90
N ALA A 296 9.49 5.59 15.86
CA ALA A 296 10.72 6.32 15.58
C ALA A 296 11.78 5.44 14.89
N GLN A 297 11.93 4.19 15.32
CA GLN A 297 12.85 3.24 14.70
C GLN A 297 12.43 2.92 13.26
N LEU A 298 11.16 2.65 13.02
CA LEU A 298 10.63 2.39 11.68
C LEU A 298 10.85 3.60 10.75
N LEU A 299 10.58 4.82 11.24
CA LEU A 299 10.79 6.03 10.46
C LEU A 299 12.27 6.22 10.10
N TRP A 300 13.16 5.95 11.04
CA TRP A 300 14.59 6.02 10.78
C TRP A 300 15.04 5.01 9.72
N GLU A 301 14.58 3.77 9.82
CA GLU A 301 14.87 2.72 8.82
C GLU A 301 14.36 3.13 7.44
N LYS A 302 13.12 3.64 7.34
CA LYS A 302 12.54 4.07 6.06
C LYS A 302 13.24 5.30 5.48
N ALA A 303 13.58 6.27 6.31
CA ALA A 303 14.35 7.45 5.88
C ALA A 303 15.74 7.05 5.38
N ARG A 304 16.42 6.18 6.09
CA ARG A 304 17.72 5.65 5.70
C ARG A 304 17.66 4.86 4.38
N ASP A 305 16.71 3.94 4.25
CA ASP A 305 16.51 3.17 3.02
C ASP A 305 16.25 4.07 1.81
N PHE A 306 15.47 5.15 2.01
CA PHE A 306 15.21 6.12 0.96
C PHE A 306 16.49 6.88 0.57
N LEU A 307 17.24 7.38 1.55
CA LEU A 307 18.49 8.10 1.31
C LEU A 307 19.52 7.22 0.59
N GLU A 308 19.72 5.98 1.04
CA GLU A 308 20.64 5.05 0.40
C GLU A 308 20.28 4.82 -1.08
N ARG A 309 18.97 4.65 -1.40
CA ARG A 309 18.50 4.50 -2.78
C ARG A 309 18.60 5.79 -3.57
N ALA A 310 18.29 6.93 -2.96
CA ALA A 310 18.42 8.23 -3.59
C ALA A 310 19.86 8.51 -4.03
N PHE A 311 20.82 8.26 -3.15
CA PHE A 311 22.24 8.51 -3.47
C PHE A 311 22.88 7.45 -4.37
N THR A 312 22.45 6.17 -4.29
CA THR A 312 23.06 5.11 -5.09
C THR A 312 22.45 4.98 -6.49
N VAL A 313 21.13 4.96 -6.59
CA VAL A 313 20.43 4.67 -7.85
C VAL A 313 19.96 5.95 -8.54
N ILE A 314 19.22 6.80 -7.83
CA ILE A 314 18.57 7.97 -8.44
C ILE A 314 19.62 9.00 -8.86
N PHE A 315 20.59 9.27 -8.01
CA PHE A 315 21.68 10.22 -8.31
C PHE A 315 22.53 9.77 -9.50
N LEU A 316 22.91 8.49 -9.56
CA LEU A 316 23.63 7.94 -10.71
C LEU A 316 22.81 7.98 -12.00
N CYS A 317 21.50 7.70 -11.94
CA CYS A 317 20.62 7.82 -13.09
C CYS A 317 20.47 9.26 -13.55
N LEU A 318 20.35 10.22 -12.64
CA LEU A 318 20.26 11.65 -12.97
C LEU A 318 21.55 12.16 -13.64
N LEU A 319 22.72 11.81 -13.10
CA LEU A 319 24.00 12.15 -13.73
C LEU A 319 24.11 11.61 -15.16
N TYR A 320 23.76 10.33 -15.36
CA TYR A 320 23.80 9.72 -16.68
C TYR A 320 22.80 10.33 -17.67
N THR A 321 21.59 10.70 -17.21
CA THR A 321 20.59 11.32 -18.09
C THR A 321 20.87 12.77 -18.42
N SER A 322 21.48 13.55 -17.52
CA SER A 322 21.89 14.93 -17.81
C SER A 322 23.03 14.97 -18.83
N ASP A 323 24.01 14.06 -18.72
CA ASP A 323 25.12 13.94 -19.66
C ASP A 323 24.64 13.56 -21.07
N ALA A 324 23.64 12.67 -21.18
CA ALA A 324 23.03 12.27 -22.44
C ALA A 324 22.13 13.37 -23.08
N ALA A 325 21.69 14.37 -22.33
CA ALA A 325 20.94 15.52 -22.85
C ALA A 325 21.84 16.59 -23.43
N ASP A 326 23.01 16.80 -22.84
CA ASP A 326 24.01 17.78 -23.32
C ASP A 326 24.72 17.32 -24.63
N ASP A 327 24.86 15.99 -24.84
CA ASP A 327 25.42 15.45 -26.09
C ASP A 327 24.48 15.59 -27.33
N LYS A 328 23.26 16.08 -27.16
CA LYS A 328 22.29 16.30 -28.26
C LYS A 328 21.93 17.78 -28.51
N ALA A 329 22.51 18.68 -27.78
CA ALA A 329 22.39 20.13 -27.98
C ALA A 329 23.62 20.70 -28.69
#